data_1f15dc7929b37b2990432ab45d989962
#
_entry.id   1f15dc7929b37b2990432ab45d989962
#
_cell.length_a   1.000
_cell.length_b   1.000
_cell.length_c   1.000
_cell.angle_alpha   90.00
_cell.angle_beta   90.00
_cell.angle_gamma   90.00
#
_symmetry.space_group_name_H-M   'P 1'
#
loop_
_entity.id
_entity.type
_entity.pdbx_description
1 polymer ?
#
loop_
_entity_poly.entity_id
_entity_poly.type
_entity_poly.pdbx_seq_one_letter_code
_entity_poly.pdbx_strand_id
1 'polypeptide(L)'
;MNATGQMLSALLGWSQATYASELDVDGDAAVVSREVDGGLQTIKIKMPAVITVDLRLNEPRYASLPNIMKAKKKPMDEKIPSDLGVDITPRLTVVSTSEPAERAAGVKVSSVAELIT
;
A
#
# COMPACT_ATOMS: atom_id res chain seq x y z
N MET A 1 -8.22 2.15 0.23
CA MET A 1 -8.11 1.65 1.64
C MET A 1 -6.88 0.80 1.84
N ASN A 2 -5.94 0.58 1.39
CA ASN A 2 -4.67 -0.13 1.57
C ASN A 2 -4.63 -1.06 2.82
N ALA A 3 -5.59 -1.97 2.91
CA ALA A 3 -5.80 -2.83 4.07
C ALA A 3 -5.38 -4.31 3.85
N THR A 4 -5.00 -4.68 2.63
CA THR A 4 -4.70 -6.08 2.28
C THR A 4 -3.55 -6.65 3.11
N GLY A 5 -2.46 -5.89 3.29
CA GLY A 5 -1.31 -6.34 4.07
C GLY A 5 -1.65 -6.55 5.54
N GLN A 6 -2.41 -5.65 6.15
CA GLN A 6 -2.85 -5.76 7.54
C GLN A 6 -3.78 -6.95 7.75
N MET A 7 -4.72 -7.17 6.83
CA MET A 7 -5.62 -8.32 6.87
C MET A 7 -4.86 -9.64 6.71
N LEU A 8 -3.91 -9.70 5.78
CA LEU A 8 -3.05 -10.86 5.58
C LEU A 8 -2.24 -11.18 6.84
N SER A 9 -1.63 -10.17 7.45
CA SER A 9 -0.88 -10.31 8.71
C SER A 9 -1.75 -10.89 9.82
N ALA A 10 -2.96 -10.36 9.97
CA ALA A 10 -3.90 -10.84 10.98
C ALA A 10 -4.31 -12.30 10.75
N LEU A 11 -4.59 -12.69 9.50
CA LEU A 11 -4.95 -14.08 9.15
C LEU A 11 -3.79 -15.07 9.37
N LEU A 12 -2.55 -14.62 9.15
CA LEU A 12 -1.36 -15.45 9.37
C LEU A 12 -0.87 -15.44 10.83
N GLY A 13 -1.34 -14.51 11.65
CA GLY A 13 -0.80 -14.29 13.00
C GLY A 13 0.65 -13.80 12.99
N TRP A 14 1.08 -13.09 11.93
CA TRP A 14 2.44 -12.58 11.76
C TRP A 14 2.55 -11.13 12.19
N SER A 15 3.77 -10.71 12.51
CA SER A 15 4.07 -9.29 12.74
C SER A 15 3.81 -8.47 11.48
N GLN A 16 3.52 -7.18 11.64
CA GLN A 16 3.29 -6.29 10.50
C GLN A 16 4.00 -4.94 10.67
N ALA A 17 4.40 -4.37 9.55
CA ALA A 17 4.80 -2.98 9.41
C ALA A 17 4.26 -2.43 8.10
N THR A 18 3.60 -1.28 8.14
CA THR A 18 2.92 -0.68 6.99
C THR A 18 3.58 0.62 6.58
N TYR A 19 3.60 0.90 5.27
CA TYR A 19 4.21 2.10 4.69
C TYR A 19 5.69 2.25 5.02
N ALA A 20 6.45 1.15 4.87
CA ALA A 20 7.88 1.15 5.14
C ALA A 20 8.62 2.04 4.13
N SER A 21 9.42 2.97 4.66
CA SER A 21 10.36 3.80 3.91
C SER A 21 11.82 3.34 4.06
N GLU A 22 12.11 2.59 5.14
CA GLU A 22 13.41 1.95 5.35
C GLU A 22 13.18 0.57 5.96
N LEU A 23 14.01 -0.39 5.56
CA LEU A 23 13.95 -1.76 6.03
C LEU A 23 15.36 -2.32 6.20
N ASP A 24 15.66 -2.76 7.40
CA ASP A 24 16.87 -3.51 7.72
C ASP A 24 16.50 -4.86 8.36
N VAL A 25 17.06 -5.95 7.83
CA VAL A 25 16.78 -7.31 8.31
C VAL A 25 17.98 -7.84 9.06
N ASP A 26 17.80 -8.13 10.34
CA ASP A 26 18.81 -8.65 11.24
C ASP A 26 18.36 -9.98 11.87
N GLY A 27 18.82 -11.07 11.30
CA GLY A 27 18.48 -12.42 11.75
C GLY A 27 16.97 -12.70 11.71
N ASP A 28 16.37 -12.90 12.86
CA ASP A 28 14.93 -13.19 13.02
C ASP A 28 14.06 -11.95 13.28
N ALA A 29 14.64 -10.78 13.12
CA ALA A 29 13.97 -9.51 13.32
C ALA A 29 14.16 -8.58 12.12
N ALA A 30 13.26 -7.61 11.97
CA ALA A 30 13.39 -6.51 11.04
C ALA A 30 13.19 -5.18 11.77
N VAL A 31 14.04 -4.21 11.45
CA VAL A 31 13.89 -2.81 11.87
C VAL A 31 13.30 -2.06 10.69
N VAL A 32 12.14 -1.45 10.90
CA VAL A 32 11.38 -0.80 9.85
C VAL A 32 11.08 0.63 10.25
N SER A 33 11.52 1.59 9.43
CA SER A 33 11.06 2.97 9.50
C SER A 33 9.84 3.11 8.60
N ARG A 34 8.74 3.58 9.18
CA ARG A 34 7.45 3.72 8.50
C ARG A 34 6.91 5.13 8.63
N GLU A 35 6.12 5.52 7.67
CA GLU A 35 5.45 6.81 7.70
C GLU A 35 4.10 6.72 8.41
N VAL A 36 3.87 7.67 9.30
CA VAL A 36 2.63 7.87 10.04
C VAL A 36 2.25 9.34 9.98
N ASP A 37 1.00 9.69 10.32
CA ASP A 37 0.52 11.08 10.23
C ASP A 37 1.38 12.09 10.99
N GLY A 38 1.98 11.67 12.10
CA GLY A 38 2.86 12.52 12.92
C GLY A 38 4.32 12.55 12.47
N GLY A 39 4.72 11.86 11.38
CA GLY A 39 6.10 11.80 10.88
C GLY A 39 6.60 10.37 10.67
N LEU A 40 7.81 10.06 11.11
CA LEU A 40 8.41 8.74 10.99
C LEU A 40 8.36 7.97 12.31
N GLN A 41 8.08 6.69 12.22
CA GLN A 41 8.11 5.76 13.34
C GLN A 41 9.01 4.58 13.00
N THR A 42 10.04 4.33 13.81
CA THR A 42 10.89 3.14 13.66
C THR A 42 10.45 2.08 14.64
N ILE A 43 10.18 0.88 14.14
CA ILE A 43 9.76 -0.27 14.92
C ILE A 43 10.64 -1.48 14.63
N LYS A 44 10.88 -2.31 15.65
CA LYS A 44 11.52 -3.62 15.49
C LYS A 44 10.44 -4.69 15.59
N ILE A 45 10.36 -5.53 14.59
CA ILE A 45 9.35 -6.59 14.48
C ILE A 45 10.03 -7.95 14.34
N LYS A 46 9.36 -9.00 14.83
CA LYS A 46 9.82 -10.37 14.70
C LYS A 46 9.44 -10.93 13.34
N MET A 47 10.34 -11.69 12.73
CA MET A 47 10.06 -12.47 11.52
C MET A 47 9.43 -13.84 11.85
N PRO A 48 8.56 -14.39 10.98
CA PRO A 48 8.09 -13.83 9.72
C PRO A 48 7.14 -12.65 9.91
N ALA A 49 7.11 -11.74 8.94
CA ALA A 49 6.33 -10.52 9.02
C ALA A 49 5.73 -10.14 7.66
N VAL A 50 4.65 -9.39 7.68
CA VAL A 50 4.07 -8.74 6.50
C VAL A 50 4.46 -7.27 6.52
N ILE A 51 5.22 -6.85 5.53
CA ILE A 51 5.69 -5.47 5.39
C ILE A 51 5.10 -4.89 4.11
N THR A 52 4.33 -3.82 4.23
CA THR A 52 3.87 -3.08 3.06
C THR A 52 4.79 -1.89 2.81
N VAL A 53 5.08 -1.64 1.56
CA VAL A 53 6.01 -0.60 1.15
C VAL A 53 5.35 0.37 0.18
N ASP A 54 5.89 1.56 0.08
CA ASP A 54 5.54 2.51 -0.94
C ASP A 54 6.77 2.86 -1.81
N LEU A 55 6.63 3.90 -2.64
CA LEU A 55 7.68 4.31 -3.57
C LEU A 55 8.98 4.81 -2.89
N ARG A 56 8.96 5.07 -1.58
CA ARG A 56 10.09 5.70 -0.85
C ARG A 56 11.10 4.69 -0.33
N LEU A 57 10.78 3.40 -0.34
CA LEU A 57 11.69 2.37 0.16
C LEU A 57 13.00 2.33 -0.64
N ASN A 58 12.90 2.40 -1.96
CA ASN A 58 14.04 2.44 -2.86
C ASN A 58 13.65 2.92 -4.26
N GLU A 59 14.64 3.40 -5.00
CA GLU A 59 14.45 3.76 -6.40
C GLU A 59 14.42 2.50 -7.28
N PRO A 60 13.38 2.30 -8.12
CA PRO A 60 13.29 1.14 -9.00
C PRO A 60 14.43 1.11 -10.02
N ARG A 61 15.02 -0.05 -10.21
CA ARG A 61 16.06 -0.26 -11.24
C ARG A 61 15.44 -0.33 -12.63
N TYR A 62 16.12 0.24 -13.62
CA TYR A 62 15.73 0.05 -15.01
C TYR A 62 16.02 -1.38 -15.47
N ALA A 63 15.07 -1.97 -16.17
CA ALA A 63 15.26 -3.30 -16.77
C ALA A 63 16.04 -3.17 -18.08
N SER A 64 17.15 -3.88 -18.19
CA SER A 64 17.87 -4.01 -19.47
C SER A 64 17.10 -4.90 -20.45
N LEU A 65 17.28 -4.70 -21.74
CA LEU A 65 16.63 -5.51 -22.77
C LEU A 65 16.83 -7.02 -22.58
N PRO A 66 18.03 -7.53 -22.26
CA PRO A 66 18.24 -8.96 -21.96
C PRO A 66 17.40 -9.44 -20.77
N ASN A 67 17.22 -8.62 -19.73
CA ASN A 67 16.42 -8.98 -18.55
C ASN A 67 14.92 -8.99 -18.87
N ILE A 68 14.44 -8.09 -19.71
CA ILE A 68 13.07 -8.10 -20.22
C ILE A 68 12.80 -9.41 -20.99
N MET A 69 13.73 -9.81 -21.86
CA MET A 69 13.60 -11.06 -22.63
C MET A 69 13.65 -12.31 -21.74
N LYS A 70 14.48 -12.30 -20.70
CA LYS A 70 14.51 -13.37 -19.70
C LYS A 70 13.20 -13.44 -18.89
N ALA A 71 12.68 -12.30 -18.49
CA ALA A 71 11.41 -12.22 -17.74
C ALA A 71 10.24 -12.84 -18.53
N LYS A 72 10.15 -12.58 -19.83
CA LYS A 72 9.12 -13.17 -20.72
C LYS A 72 9.15 -14.69 -20.78
N LYS A 73 10.28 -15.31 -20.46
CA LYS A 73 10.47 -16.77 -20.47
C LYS A 73 10.30 -17.41 -19.10
N LYS A 74 10.05 -16.62 -18.07
CA LYS A 74 9.80 -17.17 -16.72
C LYS A 74 8.44 -17.85 -16.68
N PRO A 75 8.32 -19.00 -16.00
CA PRO A 75 7.01 -19.61 -15.78
C PRO A 75 6.13 -18.67 -14.97
N MET A 76 4.86 -18.62 -15.34
CA MET A 76 3.83 -17.85 -14.65
C MET A 76 2.63 -18.77 -14.40
N ASP A 77 2.32 -18.97 -13.12
CA ASP A 77 1.14 -19.75 -12.71
C ASP A 77 -0.05 -18.81 -12.60
N GLU A 78 -1.05 -19.03 -13.43
CA GLU A 78 -2.35 -18.35 -13.34
C GLU A 78 -3.32 -19.23 -12.55
N LYS A 79 -3.91 -18.67 -11.50
CA LYS A 79 -4.91 -19.37 -10.67
C LYS A 79 -6.13 -18.50 -10.52
N ILE A 80 -7.29 -19.09 -10.66
CA ILE A 80 -8.55 -18.42 -10.38
C ILE A 80 -8.98 -18.72 -8.93
N PRO A 81 -9.75 -17.84 -8.26
CA PRO A 81 -10.17 -18.03 -6.88
C PRO A 81 -10.87 -19.35 -6.59
N SER A 82 -11.64 -19.87 -7.56
CA SER A 82 -12.29 -21.18 -7.45
C SER A 82 -11.29 -22.33 -7.28
N ASP A 83 -10.11 -22.25 -7.91
CA ASP A 83 -9.06 -23.30 -7.77
C ASP A 83 -8.46 -23.30 -6.36
N LEU A 84 -8.59 -22.18 -5.65
CA LEU A 84 -8.15 -22.01 -4.28
C LEU A 84 -9.28 -22.26 -3.26
N GLY A 85 -10.48 -22.63 -3.71
CA GLY A 85 -11.64 -22.86 -2.85
C GLY A 85 -12.17 -21.57 -2.19
N VAL A 86 -11.91 -20.41 -2.79
CA VAL A 86 -12.33 -19.11 -2.24
C VAL A 86 -13.56 -18.60 -2.99
N ASP A 87 -14.63 -18.29 -2.25
CA ASP A 87 -15.80 -17.60 -2.78
C ASP A 87 -15.55 -16.09 -2.83
N ILE A 88 -15.53 -15.53 -4.05
CA ILE A 88 -15.39 -14.10 -4.32
C ILE A 88 -16.69 -13.46 -4.82
N THR A 89 -17.83 -14.12 -4.64
CA THR A 89 -19.12 -13.58 -5.07
C THR A 89 -19.33 -12.18 -4.49
N PRO A 90 -19.60 -11.16 -5.32
CA PRO A 90 -19.85 -9.80 -4.84
C PRO A 90 -21.06 -9.79 -3.90
N ARG A 91 -20.86 -9.21 -2.71
CA ARG A 91 -21.92 -9.04 -1.70
C ARG A 91 -22.56 -7.67 -1.71
N LEU A 92 -22.01 -6.77 -2.54
CA LEU A 92 -22.49 -5.40 -2.71
C LEU A 92 -22.86 -5.20 -4.17
N THR A 93 -23.96 -4.51 -4.39
CA THR A 93 -24.40 -4.09 -5.72
C THR A 93 -24.36 -2.56 -5.77
N VAL A 94 -23.67 -2.01 -6.78
CA VAL A 94 -23.70 -0.56 -7.01
C VAL A 94 -25.06 -0.21 -7.59
N VAL A 95 -25.84 0.57 -6.85
CA VAL A 95 -27.20 0.96 -7.27
C VAL A 95 -27.15 2.13 -8.25
N SER A 96 -26.29 3.12 -7.97
CA SER A 96 -26.10 4.27 -8.85
C SER A 96 -24.75 4.93 -8.58
N THR A 97 -24.25 5.64 -9.57
CA THR A 97 -23.09 6.54 -9.45
C THR A 97 -23.50 7.89 -10.01
N SER A 98 -23.05 8.97 -9.36
CA SER A 98 -23.24 10.33 -9.84
C SER A 98 -21.94 11.11 -9.66
N GLU A 99 -21.73 12.10 -10.51
CA GLU A 99 -20.64 13.04 -10.31
C GLU A 99 -20.86 13.84 -9.02
N PRO A 100 -19.78 14.18 -8.31
CA PRO A 100 -19.85 15.09 -7.18
C PRO A 100 -20.44 16.45 -7.66
N ALA A 101 -21.21 17.10 -6.81
CA ALA A 101 -21.69 18.45 -7.10
C ALA A 101 -20.50 19.41 -7.33
N GLU A 102 -20.61 20.25 -8.33
CA GLU A 102 -19.59 21.28 -8.59
C GLU A 102 -19.43 22.17 -7.36
N ARG A 103 -18.19 22.39 -6.97
CA ARG A 103 -17.90 23.34 -5.90
C ARG A 103 -17.89 24.74 -6.47
N ALA A 104 -18.64 25.66 -5.86
CA ALA A 104 -18.52 27.07 -6.18
C ALA A 104 -17.09 27.58 -5.91
N ALA A 105 -16.64 28.53 -6.72
CA ALA A 105 -15.38 29.19 -6.46
C ALA A 105 -15.41 29.85 -5.07
N GLY A 106 -14.28 29.72 -4.35
CA GLY A 106 -14.13 30.39 -3.06
C GLY A 106 -14.06 31.91 -3.20
N VAL A 107 -14.23 32.62 -2.11
CA VAL A 107 -14.06 34.06 -2.04
C VAL A 107 -12.56 34.39 -1.98
N LYS A 108 -12.11 35.30 -2.84
CA LYS A 108 -10.73 35.82 -2.75
C LYS A 108 -10.69 36.87 -1.65
N VAL A 109 -9.82 36.65 -0.68
CA VAL A 109 -9.59 37.59 0.41
C VAL A 109 -8.29 38.35 0.20
N SER A 110 -8.22 39.60 0.64
CA SER A 110 -7.07 40.50 0.41
C SER A 110 -6.09 40.50 1.60
N SER A 111 -6.48 39.93 2.72
CA SER A 111 -5.65 39.91 3.94
C SER A 111 -5.91 38.66 4.77
N VAL A 112 -4.94 38.36 5.66
CA VAL A 112 -5.09 37.27 6.64
C VAL A 112 -6.23 37.55 7.62
N ALA A 113 -6.48 38.77 8.00
CA ALA A 113 -7.57 39.17 8.88
C ALA A 113 -8.94 38.85 8.26
N GLU A 114 -9.10 39.06 6.98
CA GLU A 114 -10.31 38.72 6.23
C GLU A 114 -10.56 37.21 6.07
N LEU A 115 -9.47 36.41 6.14
CA LEU A 115 -9.57 34.95 6.10
C LEU A 115 -10.08 34.37 7.41
N ILE A 116 -9.84 35.05 8.54
CA ILE A 116 -10.12 34.57 9.89
C ILE A 116 -11.58 34.90 10.31
N THR A 117 -12.22 35.82 9.63
CA THR A 117 -13.63 36.19 9.86
C THR A 117 -14.58 35.30 9.08
#